data_6e3d6075ab1660bf00535db246890e0c
#
_entry.id   6e3d6075ab1660bf00535db246890e0c
#
_cell.length_a   1.000
_cell.length_b   1.000
_cell.length_c   1.000
_cell.angle_alpha   90.00
_cell.angle_beta   90.00
_cell.angle_gamma   90.00
#
_symmetry.space_group_name_H-M   'P 1'
#
loop_
_entity.id
_entity.type
_entity.pdbx_description
1 polymer ?
#
loop_
_entity_poly.entity_id
_entity_poly.type
_entity_poly.pdbx_seq_one_letter_code
_entity_poly.pdbx_strand_id
1 'polypeptide(L)'
;MKLVFHEQAWDDYLYWQTHDRKLLKRLNELIRECTRTPFKGRGKPEPLRGELSGWWSRRLDREHRLVYRKEDNKLLIAQCRYHY
;
A
#
# COMPACT_ATOMS: atom_id res chain seq x y z
N MET A 1 10.21 10.92 -4.05
CA MET A 1 8.96 10.69 -4.83
C MET A 1 7.75 11.17 -4.03
N LYS A 2 6.71 11.59 -4.70
CA LYS A 2 5.51 12.08 -4.03
C LYS A 2 4.59 10.92 -3.67
N LEU A 3 3.94 11.01 -2.51
CA LEU A 3 2.91 10.05 -2.11
C LEU A 3 1.55 10.64 -2.47
N VAL A 4 0.75 9.87 -3.17
CA VAL A 4 -0.60 10.28 -3.54
C VAL A 4 -1.57 9.22 -3.03
N PHE A 5 -2.38 9.58 -2.04
CA PHE A 5 -3.39 8.68 -1.51
C PHE A 5 -4.71 8.91 -2.25
N HIS A 6 -5.30 7.85 -2.78
CA HIS A 6 -6.69 7.90 -3.18
C HIS A 6 -7.55 8.08 -1.94
N GLU A 7 -8.74 8.61 -2.10
CA GLU A 7 -9.60 8.89 -0.96
C GLU A 7 -9.83 7.67 -0.09
N GLN A 8 -10.09 6.53 -0.70
CA GLN A 8 -10.28 5.28 0.03
C GLN A 8 -9.03 4.90 0.85
N ALA A 9 -7.86 5.06 0.26
CA ALA A 9 -6.62 4.73 0.95
C ALA A 9 -6.37 5.65 2.14
N TRP A 10 -6.74 6.93 2.01
CA TRP A 10 -6.62 7.87 3.11
C TRP A 10 -7.54 7.52 4.26
N ASP A 11 -8.77 7.13 3.95
CA ASP A 11 -9.72 6.66 4.97
C ASP A 11 -9.18 5.41 5.67
N ASP A 12 -8.61 4.47 4.90
CA ASP A 12 -7.99 3.27 5.46
C ASP A 12 -6.85 3.62 6.42
N TYR A 13 -6.01 4.55 6.02
CA TYR A 13 -4.87 5.00 6.81
C TYR A 13 -5.34 5.59 8.15
N LEU A 14 -6.35 6.45 8.10
CA LEU A 14 -6.92 7.07 9.29
C LEU A 14 -7.54 6.02 10.21
N TYR A 15 -8.15 4.99 9.65
CA TYR A 15 -8.69 3.89 10.43
C TYR A 15 -7.61 3.21 11.29
N TRP A 16 -6.45 2.93 10.69
CA TRP A 16 -5.36 2.30 11.43
C TRP A 16 -4.81 3.19 12.53
N GLN A 17 -4.82 4.50 12.34
CA GLN A 17 -4.37 5.45 13.34
C GLN A 17 -5.14 5.31 14.64
N THR A 18 -6.42 5.00 14.55
CA THR A 18 -7.32 4.87 15.69
C THR A 18 -7.41 3.44 16.23
N HIS A 19 -7.35 2.44 15.35
CA HIS A 19 -7.71 1.08 15.71
C HIS A 19 -6.53 0.12 15.86
N ASP A 20 -5.41 0.35 15.21
CA ASP A 20 -4.29 -0.59 15.27
C ASP A 20 -2.96 0.10 14.97
N ARG A 21 -2.30 0.53 16.02
CA ARG A 21 -1.05 1.27 15.87
C ARG A 21 0.13 0.41 15.40
N LYS A 22 0.11 -0.86 15.73
CA LYS A 22 1.16 -1.78 15.26
C LYS A 22 1.06 -1.95 13.74
N LEU A 23 -0.14 -2.09 13.24
CA LEU A 23 -0.36 -2.24 11.81
C LEU A 23 -0.04 -0.94 11.09
N LEU A 24 -0.36 0.19 11.70
CA LEU A 24 -0.01 1.49 11.15
C LEU A 24 1.51 1.63 10.99
N LYS A 25 2.26 1.21 12.00
CA LYS A 25 3.72 1.27 11.94
C LYS A 25 4.24 0.43 10.79
N ARG A 26 3.72 -0.79 10.63
CA ARG A 26 4.11 -1.65 9.53
C ARG A 26 3.73 -1.04 8.18
N LEU A 27 2.54 -0.46 8.08
CA LEU A 27 2.10 0.21 6.87
C LEU A 27 3.04 1.34 6.49
N ASN A 28 3.42 2.17 7.46
CA ASN A 28 4.36 3.26 7.22
C ASN A 28 5.71 2.75 6.71
N GLU A 29 6.20 1.65 7.28
CA GLU A 29 7.45 1.03 6.85
C GLU A 29 7.35 0.51 5.42
N LEU A 30 6.22 -0.13 5.08
CA LEU A 30 6.02 -0.65 3.72
C LEU A 30 5.91 0.47 2.70
N ILE A 31 5.20 1.54 3.03
CA ILE A 31 5.09 2.70 2.14
C ILE A 31 6.48 3.29 1.87
N ARG A 32 7.25 3.47 2.93
CA ARG A 32 8.63 3.99 2.79
C ARG A 32 9.47 3.08 1.90
N GLU A 33 9.36 1.78 2.11
CA GLU A 33 10.10 0.82 1.28
C GLU A 33 9.65 0.87 -0.19
N CYS A 34 8.35 1.02 -0.44
CA CYS A 34 7.83 1.16 -1.79
C CYS A 34 8.41 2.36 -2.54
N THR A 35 8.73 3.43 -1.82
CA THR A 35 9.33 4.60 -2.48
C THR A 35 10.77 4.35 -2.93
N ARG A 36 11.42 3.33 -2.39
CA ARG A 36 12.79 2.97 -2.73
C ARG A 36 12.86 1.79 -3.69
N THR A 37 12.10 0.74 -3.39
CA THR A 37 12.11 -0.50 -4.17
C THR A 37 10.66 -0.95 -4.39
N PRO A 38 9.96 -0.34 -5.35
CA PRO A 38 8.52 -0.61 -5.53
C PRO A 38 8.18 -2.04 -5.93
N PHE A 39 9.13 -2.77 -6.52
CA PHE A 39 8.83 -4.09 -7.09
C PHE A 39 9.47 -5.25 -6.33
N LYS A 40 10.14 -4.99 -5.22
CA LYS A 40 10.75 -6.04 -4.40
C LYS A 40 10.88 -5.58 -2.96
N GLY A 41 11.00 -6.53 -2.04
CA GLY A 41 11.16 -6.25 -0.63
C GLY A 41 10.13 -6.95 0.23
N ARG A 42 9.82 -6.38 1.38
CA ARG A 42 8.94 -7.01 2.37
C ARG A 42 7.48 -6.99 1.95
N GLY A 43 6.71 -7.92 2.50
CA GLY A 43 5.28 -7.99 2.25
C GLY A 43 4.92 -8.70 0.95
N LYS A 44 5.85 -9.43 0.36
CA LYS A 44 5.63 -10.19 -0.88
C LYS A 44 5.01 -9.33 -1.98
N PRO A 45 5.73 -8.31 -2.47
CA PRO A 45 5.18 -7.48 -3.54
C PRO A 45 4.90 -8.31 -4.78
N GLU A 46 3.71 -8.14 -5.32
CA GLU A 46 3.29 -8.85 -6.54
C GLU A 46 2.43 -7.98 -7.42
N PRO A 47 2.58 -8.11 -8.76
CA PRO A 47 1.74 -7.37 -9.68
C PRO A 47 0.34 -7.97 -9.71
N LEU A 48 -0.67 -7.11 -9.84
CA LEU A 48 -2.05 -7.52 -9.92
C LEU A 48 -2.46 -7.68 -11.38
N ARG A 49 -3.57 -8.37 -11.60
CA ARG A 49 -4.06 -8.70 -12.94
C ARG A 49 -5.48 -8.21 -13.16
N GLY A 50 -5.98 -8.37 -14.39
CA GLY A 50 -7.33 -7.99 -14.73
C GLY A 50 -7.54 -6.50 -14.64
N GLU A 51 -8.61 -6.09 -13.99
CA GLU A 51 -8.96 -4.68 -13.83
C GLU A 51 -7.92 -3.91 -13.01
N LEU A 52 -7.13 -4.62 -12.20
CA LEU A 52 -6.09 -4.01 -11.39
C LEU A 52 -4.71 -4.10 -12.04
N SER A 53 -4.65 -4.44 -13.32
CA SER A 53 -3.39 -4.51 -14.04
C SER A 53 -2.65 -3.18 -13.96
N GLY A 54 -1.35 -3.26 -13.67
CA GLY A 54 -0.52 -2.07 -13.46
C GLY A 54 -0.36 -1.69 -12.00
N TRP A 55 -1.20 -2.23 -11.13
CA TRP A 55 -1.09 -2.04 -9.69
C TRP A 55 -0.32 -3.21 -9.08
N TRP A 56 0.21 -2.97 -7.89
CA TRP A 56 0.96 -3.96 -7.11
C TRP A 56 0.37 -4.04 -5.72
N SER A 57 0.60 -5.15 -5.02
CA SER A 57 0.18 -5.28 -3.63
C SER A 57 1.31 -5.78 -2.76
N ARG A 58 1.27 -5.38 -1.49
CA ARG A 58 2.11 -5.95 -0.43
C ARG A 58 1.21 -6.33 0.74
N ARG A 59 1.59 -7.39 1.43
CA ARG A 59 0.83 -7.86 2.60
C ARG A 59 1.13 -6.99 3.81
N LEU A 60 0.06 -6.46 4.43
CA LEU A 60 0.17 -5.81 5.74
C LEU A 60 0.13 -6.87 6.84
N ASP A 61 -0.81 -7.79 6.73
CA ASP A 61 -0.95 -8.97 7.57
C ASP A 61 -1.69 -10.04 6.77
N ARG A 62 -2.29 -11.01 7.46
CA ARG A 62 -2.98 -12.12 6.79
C ARG A 62 -4.22 -11.67 6.02
N GLU A 63 -4.84 -10.59 6.44
CA GLU A 63 -6.11 -10.11 5.91
C GLU A 63 -5.97 -8.88 5.03
N HIS A 64 -5.06 -7.98 5.37
CA HIS A 64 -4.99 -6.66 4.76
C HIS A 64 -3.85 -6.51 3.77
N ARG A 65 -4.08 -5.70 2.73
CA ARG A 65 -3.12 -5.45 1.67
C ARG A 65 -2.93 -3.97 1.43
N LEU A 66 -1.70 -3.60 1.08
CA LEU A 66 -1.38 -2.29 0.55
C LEU A 66 -1.37 -2.41 -0.96
N VAL A 67 -2.24 -1.67 -1.65
CA VAL A 67 -2.31 -1.66 -3.10
C VAL A 67 -1.76 -0.32 -3.60
N TYR A 68 -0.79 -0.39 -4.48
CA TYR A 68 -0.07 0.80 -4.91
C TYR A 68 0.41 0.69 -6.35
N ARG A 69 0.83 1.82 -6.90
CA ARG A 69 1.35 1.90 -8.26
C ARG A 69 2.41 3.01 -8.32
N LYS A 70 3.56 2.69 -8.91
CA LYS A 70 4.55 3.72 -9.21
C LYS A 70 4.24 4.32 -10.56
N GLU A 71 4.14 5.64 -10.61
CA GLU A 71 3.86 6.37 -11.84
C GLU A 71 4.70 7.63 -11.86
N ASP A 72 5.67 7.70 -12.77
CA ASP A 72 6.65 8.78 -12.82
C ASP A 72 7.35 8.92 -11.46
N ASN A 73 7.34 10.09 -10.85
CA ASN A 73 7.94 10.33 -9.55
C ASN A 73 6.89 10.33 -8.44
N LYS A 74 5.88 9.47 -8.57
CA LYS A 74 4.79 9.37 -7.61
C LYS A 74 4.58 7.93 -7.20
N LEU A 75 4.17 7.73 -5.96
CA LEU A 75 3.64 6.46 -5.50
C LEU A 75 2.17 6.69 -5.21
N LEU A 76 1.32 6.06 -6.02
CA LEU A 76 -0.13 6.15 -5.86
C LEU A 76 -0.56 5.03 -4.93
N ILE A 77 -1.35 5.34 -3.91
CA ILE A 77 -1.83 4.35 -2.94
C ILE A 77 -3.35 4.29 -3.07
N ALA A 78 -3.84 3.12 -3.51
CA ALA A 78 -5.27 2.93 -3.79
C ALA A 78 -6.04 2.42 -2.59
N GLN A 79 -5.44 1.56 -1.78
CA GLN A 79 -6.06 1.05 -0.57
C GLN A 79 -4.99 0.47 0.34
N CYS A 80 -5.30 0.42 1.63
CA CYS A 80 -4.41 -0.20 2.60
C CYS A 80 -5.19 -0.87 3.73
N ARG A 81 -6.37 -1.38 3.40
CA ARG A 81 -7.21 -2.14 4.31
C ARG A 81 -7.98 -3.16 3.48
N TYR A 82 -8.24 -4.35 4.08
CA TYR A 82 -8.90 -5.47 3.42
C TYR A 82 -8.08 -6.05 2.27
N HIS A 83 -8.67 -7.05 1.63
CA HIS A 83 -8.16 -7.70 0.44
C HIS A 83 -8.83 -7.06 -0.79
N TYR A 84 -8.15 -7.10 -1.90
CA TYR A 84 -8.71 -6.59 -3.15
C TYR A 84 -9.52 -7.67 -3.89
#